data_7a581baa71fef0e441d570282e462de4
#
_entry.id   7a581baa71fef0e441d570282e462de4
#
_cell.length_a   1.000
_cell.length_b   1.000
_cell.length_c   1.000
_cell.angle_alpha   90.00
_cell.angle_beta   90.00
_cell.angle_gamma   90.00
#
_symmetry.space_group_name_H-M   'P 1'
#
loop_
_entity.id
_entity.type
_entity.pdbx_description
1 polymer ?
#
loop_
_entity_poly.entity_id
_entity_poly.type
_entity_poly.pdbx_seq_one_letter_code
_entity_poly.pdbx_strand_id
1 'polypeptide(L)'
;MLKRFFFAAVLTIFLAFPLHADDQPALVSFKVMTLETAQKLAQATLDDCRKKGYQVAVSVVDRFGTVQVTLRDRFAGVHTPETARRKAWTAISFRTDTITMWEQTKTGTTASGIRFVRDALMAGGGVPVEAAGSIVGGIGVSGAPGGDIDDECARVGIESIADLLEF
;
A
#
# COMPACT_ATOMS: atom_id res chain seq x y z
N MET A 1 -13.80 -84.10 10.65
CA MET A 1 -13.37 -83.12 9.63
C MET A 1 -13.28 -81.75 10.28
N LEU A 2 -12.07 -81.28 10.67
CA LEU A 2 -11.84 -80.07 11.45
C LEU A 2 -11.35 -78.99 10.50
N LYS A 3 -12.20 -77.98 10.19
CA LYS A 3 -11.85 -76.83 9.33
C LYS A 3 -11.04 -75.78 10.19
N ARG A 4 -9.76 -75.69 9.85
CA ARG A 4 -8.88 -74.64 10.42
C ARG A 4 -9.15 -73.32 9.69
N PHE A 5 -9.68 -72.30 10.42
CA PHE A 5 -9.75 -70.93 9.94
C PHE A 5 -8.42 -70.26 10.23
N PHE A 6 -7.69 -69.85 9.19
CA PHE A 6 -6.53 -68.95 9.30
C PHE A 6 -7.04 -67.51 9.34
N PHE A 7 -6.84 -66.88 10.49
CA PHE A 7 -7.07 -65.42 10.62
C PHE A 7 -5.77 -64.73 10.25
N ALA A 8 -5.75 -64.05 9.09
CA ALA A 8 -4.62 -63.20 8.69
C ALA A 8 -4.80 -61.85 9.38
N ALA A 9 -3.93 -61.52 10.36
CA ALA A 9 -3.87 -60.20 10.97
C ALA A 9 -3.14 -59.23 10.00
N VAL A 10 -3.85 -58.27 9.43
CA VAL A 10 -3.27 -57.18 8.66
C VAL A 10 -2.75 -56.15 9.63
N LEU A 11 -1.42 -56.08 9.77
CA LEU A 11 -0.73 -55.05 10.58
C LEU A 11 -0.63 -53.78 9.77
N THR A 12 -1.51 -52.81 10.04
CA THR A 12 -1.47 -51.46 9.44
C THR A 12 -0.38 -50.64 10.12
N ILE A 13 0.74 -50.46 9.43
CA ILE A 13 1.82 -49.56 9.91
C ILE A 13 1.40 -48.11 9.62
N PHE A 14 1.00 -47.36 10.64
CA PHE A 14 0.83 -45.93 10.56
C PHE A 14 2.22 -45.28 10.52
N LEU A 15 2.64 -44.84 9.34
CA LEU A 15 3.79 -43.94 9.20
C LEU A 15 3.39 -42.57 9.74
N ALA A 16 3.77 -42.25 10.98
CA ALA A 16 3.68 -40.93 11.53
C ALA A 16 4.74 -40.05 10.84
N PHE A 17 4.31 -39.24 9.89
CA PHE A 17 5.16 -38.14 9.38
C PHE A 17 5.31 -37.10 10.50
N PRO A 18 6.53 -36.69 10.86
CA PRO A 18 6.69 -35.59 11.78
C PRO A 18 6.12 -34.32 11.11
N LEU A 19 5.08 -33.74 11.70
CA LEU A 19 4.70 -32.36 11.40
C LEU A 19 5.87 -31.50 11.89
N HIS A 20 6.70 -31.06 10.93
CA HIS A 20 7.62 -29.97 11.20
C HIS A 20 6.73 -28.73 11.36
N ALA A 21 6.56 -28.24 12.57
CA ALA A 21 6.13 -26.87 12.80
C ALA A 21 7.19 -25.99 12.12
N ASP A 22 6.77 -25.23 11.11
CA ASP A 22 7.63 -24.27 10.44
C ASP A 22 8.03 -23.25 11.51
N ASP A 23 9.30 -23.30 11.94
CA ASP A 23 9.83 -22.40 12.97
C ASP A 23 9.92 -20.99 12.35
N GLN A 24 8.79 -20.27 12.37
CA GLN A 24 8.72 -18.88 11.90
C GLN A 24 9.72 -18.05 12.70
N PRO A 25 10.57 -17.27 12.04
CA PRO A 25 11.55 -16.45 12.74
C PRO A 25 10.84 -15.46 13.68
N ALA A 26 11.35 -15.36 14.92
CA ALA A 26 10.81 -14.43 15.92
C ALA A 26 10.93 -12.95 15.49
N LEU A 27 11.80 -12.64 14.52
CA LEU A 27 12.04 -11.30 13.99
C LEU A 27 11.90 -11.33 12.48
N VAL A 28 11.30 -10.27 11.92
CA VAL A 28 11.14 -10.07 10.49
C VAL A 28 11.81 -8.77 10.05
N SER A 29 12.38 -8.76 8.83
CA SER A 29 12.95 -7.57 8.22
C SER A 29 12.01 -7.01 7.18
N PHE A 30 11.93 -5.69 7.11
CA PHE A 30 11.16 -4.99 6.09
C PHE A 30 12.06 -4.07 5.26
N LYS A 31 11.78 -3.99 3.96
CA LYS A 31 12.33 -2.95 3.11
C LYS A 31 11.46 -1.70 3.18
N VAL A 32 12.09 -0.55 3.25
CA VAL A 32 11.47 0.78 3.22
C VAL A 32 12.24 1.64 2.24
N MET A 33 11.58 2.62 1.63
CA MET A 33 12.28 3.60 0.79
C MET A 33 13.28 4.40 1.63
N THR A 34 14.45 4.70 1.04
CA THR A 34 15.36 5.70 1.63
C THR A 34 14.76 7.09 1.50
N LEU A 35 15.24 8.03 2.30
CA LEU A 35 14.81 9.42 2.21
C LEU A 35 15.08 10.02 0.82
N GLU A 36 16.20 9.66 0.21
CA GLU A 36 16.59 10.12 -1.14
C GLU A 36 15.61 9.61 -2.21
N THR A 37 15.18 8.36 -2.11
CA THR A 37 14.18 7.78 -3.01
C THR A 37 12.82 8.46 -2.81
N ALA A 38 12.41 8.67 -1.56
CA ALA A 38 11.17 9.38 -1.22
C ALA A 38 11.18 10.84 -1.73
N GLN A 39 12.33 11.53 -1.67
CA GLN A 39 12.49 12.88 -2.21
C GLN A 39 12.38 12.91 -3.73
N LYS A 40 13.04 11.96 -4.43
CA LYS A 40 12.93 11.86 -5.90
C LYS A 40 11.49 11.62 -6.32
N LEU A 41 10.80 10.68 -5.66
CA LEU A 41 9.38 10.41 -5.89
C LEU A 41 8.53 11.66 -5.71
N ALA A 42 8.66 12.35 -4.58
CA ALA A 42 7.88 13.55 -4.28
C ALA A 42 8.14 14.67 -5.29
N GLN A 43 9.40 14.88 -5.69
CA GLN A 43 9.77 15.91 -6.65
C GLN A 43 9.25 15.61 -8.05
N ALA A 44 9.42 14.38 -8.53
CA ALA A 44 8.93 13.97 -9.85
C ALA A 44 7.40 14.12 -9.96
N THR A 45 6.68 13.71 -8.93
CA THR A 45 5.23 13.88 -8.83
C THR A 45 4.82 15.35 -8.87
N LEU A 46 5.48 16.20 -8.09
CA LEU A 46 5.20 17.63 -8.07
C LEU A 46 5.45 18.27 -9.43
N ASP A 47 6.53 17.90 -10.09
CA ASP A 47 6.90 18.42 -11.40
C ASP A 47 5.94 17.97 -12.51
N ASP A 48 5.40 16.76 -12.42
CA ASP A 48 4.37 16.29 -13.35
C ASP A 48 3.07 17.08 -13.21
N CYS A 49 2.56 17.27 -12.00
CA CYS A 49 1.40 18.11 -11.75
C CYS A 49 1.62 19.57 -12.24
N ARG A 50 2.83 20.14 -12.05
CA ARG A 50 3.19 21.47 -12.56
C ARG A 50 3.15 21.54 -14.09
N LYS A 51 3.66 20.52 -14.79
CA LYS A 51 3.57 20.46 -16.27
C LYS A 51 2.13 20.47 -16.77
N LYS A 52 1.22 19.91 -15.98
CA LYS A 52 -0.23 19.93 -16.25
C LYS A 52 -0.89 21.24 -15.81
N GLY A 53 -0.14 22.19 -15.24
CA GLY A 53 -0.63 23.50 -14.80
C GLY A 53 -1.23 23.53 -13.38
N TYR A 54 -1.05 22.46 -12.59
CA TYR A 54 -1.62 22.36 -11.25
C TYR A 54 -0.59 22.64 -10.16
N GLN A 55 -1.03 23.30 -9.08
CA GLN A 55 -0.23 23.55 -7.88
C GLN A 55 -0.75 22.67 -6.75
N VAL A 56 0.06 21.70 -6.34
CA VAL A 56 -0.33 20.65 -5.42
C VAL A 56 0.59 20.57 -4.20
N ALA A 57 0.17 19.79 -3.21
CA ALA A 57 1.04 19.21 -2.21
C ALA A 57 1.19 17.71 -2.47
N VAL A 58 2.38 17.21 -2.24
CA VAL A 58 2.75 15.81 -2.31
C VAL A 58 3.29 15.38 -0.95
N SER A 59 2.83 14.26 -0.44
CA SER A 59 3.35 13.65 0.80
C SER A 59 3.74 12.20 0.53
N VAL A 60 4.96 11.83 0.92
CA VAL A 60 5.45 10.45 0.87
C VAL A 60 5.59 9.93 2.29
N VAL A 61 5.02 8.76 2.53
CA VAL A 61 5.09 8.07 3.83
C VAL A 61 5.84 6.75 3.68
N ASP A 62 6.47 6.32 4.77
CA ASP A 62 7.03 4.97 4.84
C ASP A 62 5.93 3.90 4.92
N ARG A 63 6.32 2.63 4.91
CA ARG A 63 5.36 1.51 5.00
C ARG A 63 4.54 1.48 6.29
N PHE A 64 4.91 2.24 7.32
CA PHE A 64 4.22 2.33 8.60
C PHE A 64 3.34 3.57 8.71
N GLY A 65 3.30 4.41 7.65
CA GLY A 65 2.48 5.61 7.58
C GLY A 65 3.14 6.87 8.15
N THR A 66 4.43 6.79 8.49
CA THR A 66 5.18 7.95 8.97
C THR A 66 5.64 8.78 7.78
N VAL A 67 5.44 10.10 7.85
CA VAL A 67 5.85 11.02 6.79
C VAL A 67 7.37 11.05 6.67
N GLN A 68 7.88 10.83 5.46
CA GLN A 68 9.29 11.01 5.11
C GLN A 68 9.53 12.36 4.43
N VAL A 69 8.63 12.74 3.51
CA VAL A 69 8.75 13.99 2.73
C VAL A 69 7.37 14.59 2.54
N THR A 70 7.27 15.90 2.65
CA THR A 70 6.13 16.67 2.16
C THR A 70 6.63 17.88 1.38
N LEU A 71 6.20 18.02 0.15
CA LEU A 71 6.43 19.18 -0.72
C LEU A 71 5.10 19.87 -0.98
N ARG A 72 5.13 21.19 -1.06
CA ARG A 72 3.94 22.00 -1.37
C ARG A 72 4.30 23.17 -2.28
N ASP A 73 3.56 23.32 -3.37
CA ASP A 73 3.62 24.52 -4.17
C ASP A 73 3.06 25.74 -3.44
N ARG A 74 3.63 26.93 -3.73
CA ARG A 74 3.30 28.17 -3.02
C ARG A 74 1.82 28.54 -3.05
N PHE A 75 1.11 28.21 -4.13
CA PHE A 75 -0.31 28.52 -4.31
C PHE A 75 -1.23 27.30 -4.10
N ALA A 76 -0.70 26.14 -3.77
CA ALA A 76 -1.53 25.03 -3.34
C ALA A 76 -2.31 25.41 -2.07
N GLY A 77 -3.55 24.99 -1.96
CA GLY A 77 -4.41 25.29 -0.83
C GLY A 77 -3.78 24.92 0.52
N VAL A 78 -4.05 25.65 1.58
CA VAL A 78 -3.46 25.43 2.92
C VAL A 78 -3.80 24.06 3.51
N HIS A 79 -4.90 23.44 3.07
CA HIS A 79 -5.33 22.10 3.47
C HIS A 79 -4.59 20.97 2.75
N THR A 80 -3.98 21.26 1.59
CA THR A 80 -3.46 20.22 0.69
C THR A 80 -2.33 19.36 1.29
N PRO A 81 -1.41 19.86 2.12
CA PRO A 81 -0.39 19.02 2.75
C PRO A 81 -1.01 17.92 3.64
N GLU A 82 -1.97 18.30 4.48
CA GLU A 82 -2.65 17.34 5.35
C GLU A 82 -3.53 16.37 4.55
N THR A 83 -4.20 16.86 3.51
CA THR A 83 -4.99 16.01 2.60
C THR A 83 -4.08 15.00 1.89
N ALA A 84 -2.93 15.41 1.37
CA ALA A 84 -1.95 14.54 0.73
C ALA A 84 -1.42 13.48 1.71
N ARG A 85 -1.04 13.89 2.93
CA ARG A 85 -0.62 12.98 4.00
C ARG A 85 -1.66 11.91 4.28
N ARG A 86 -2.91 12.29 4.47
CA ARG A 86 -4.01 11.36 4.76
C ARG A 86 -4.29 10.42 3.61
N LYS A 87 -4.20 10.88 2.35
CA LYS A 87 -4.32 10.01 1.17
C LYS A 87 -3.19 8.97 1.15
N ALA A 88 -1.94 9.38 1.36
CA ALA A 88 -0.80 8.47 1.44
C ALA A 88 -0.98 7.43 2.56
N TRP A 89 -1.33 7.89 3.76
CA TRP A 89 -1.60 7.02 4.91
C TRP A 89 -2.71 6.01 4.62
N THR A 90 -3.80 6.47 4.01
CA THR A 90 -4.93 5.61 3.64
C THR A 90 -4.49 4.53 2.67
N ALA A 91 -3.72 4.89 1.64
CA ALA A 91 -3.26 3.96 0.63
C ALA A 91 -2.45 2.80 1.24
N ILE A 92 -1.51 3.08 2.13
CA ILE A 92 -0.68 2.03 2.74
C ILE A 92 -1.44 1.26 3.83
N SER A 93 -2.32 1.92 4.58
CA SER A 93 -3.09 1.32 5.65
C SER A 93 -4.09 0.28 5.13
N PHE A 94 -4.74 0.57 4.02
CA PHE A 94 -5.71 -0.33 3.36
C PHE A 94 -5.10 -1.13 2.20
N ARG A 95 -3.82 -0.92 1.88
CA ARG A 95 -3.06 -1.63 0.84
C ARG A 95 -3.73 -1.55 -0.54
N THR A 96 -4.27 -0.39 -0.85
CA THR A 96 -4.93 -0.12 -2.13
C THR A 96 -4.97 1.40 -2.39
N ASP A 97 -5.10 1.79 -3.63
CA ASP A 97 -5.22 3.21 -3.96
C ASP A 97 -6.53 3.82 -3.44
N THR A 98 -6.49 5.11 -3.16
CA THR A 98 -7.63 5.81 -2.55
C THR A 98 -8.76 6.09 -3.53
N ILE A 99 -8.54 5.99 -4.84
CA ILE A 99 -9.60 6.08 -5.84
C ILE A 99 -10.46 4.81 -5.82
N THR A 100 -9.85 3.65 -5.69
CA THR A 100 -10.54 2.37 -5.49
C THR A 100 -11.31 2.38 -4.16
N MET A 101 -10.69 2.86 -3.07
CA MET A 101 -11.35 3.00 -1.77
C MET A 101 -12.57 3.93 -1.83
N TRP A 102 -12.51 5.01 -2.62
CA TRP A 102 -13.65 5.88 -2.84
C TRP A 102 -14.84 5.10 -3.39
N GLU A 103 -14.63 4.26 -4.41
CA GLU A 103 -15.69 3.47 -5.04
C GLU A 103 -16.25 2.41 -4.08
N GLN A 104 -15.39 1.67 -3.41
CA GLN A 104 -15.77 0.56 -2.53
C GLN A 104 -16.51 1.00 -1.27
N THR A 105 -16.28 2.23 -0.80
CA THR A 105 -16.83 2.75 0.46
C THR A 105 -17.95 3.77 0.28
N LYS A 106 -18.58 3.85 -0.90
CA LYS A 106 -19.75 4.73 -1.15
C LYS A 106 -20.87 4.47 -0.14
N THR A 107 -21.66 5.50 0.10
CA THR A 107 -22.84 5.40 0.95
C THR A 107 -23.72 4.24 0.50
N GLY A 108 -24.16 3.41 1.42
CA GLY A 108 -24.98 2.23 1.16
C GLY A 108 -24.22 0.94 0.90
N THR A 109 -22.88 0.98 0.79
CA THR A 109 -22.06 -0.23 0.75
C THR A 109 -21.79 -0.74 2.17
N THR A 110 -21.47 -2.04 2.29
CA THR A 110 -21.10 -2.66 3.58
C THR A 110 -19.81 -2.08 4.16
N ALA A 111 -18.95 -1.53 3.31
CA ALA A 111 -17.68 -0.92 3.68
C ALA A 111 -17.79 0.60 3.98
N SER A 112 -18.96 1.21 3.88
CA SER A 112 -19.12 2.66 4.05
C SER A 112 -18.64 3.18 5.41
N GLY A 113 -18.71 2.35 6.47
CA GLY A 113 -18.23 2.69 7.82
C GLY A 113 -16.71 2.95 7.90
N ILE A 114 -15.92 2.45 6.94
CA ILE A 114 -14.46 2.68 6.90
C ILE A 114 -14.14 4.17 6.75
N ARG A 115 -15.01 4.96 6.15
CA ARG A 115 -14.85 6.43 6.02
C ARG A 115 -14.73 7.17 7.36
N PHE A 116 -15.16 6.55 8.44
CA PHE A 116 -15.09 7.11 9.80
C PHE A 116 -13.83 6.69 10.57
N VAL A 117 -12.97 5.85 9.95
CA VAL A 117 -11.65 5.53 10.55
C VAL A 117 -10.82 6.80 10.60
N ARG A 118 -10.26 7.07 11.77
CA ARG A 118 -9.40 8.24 11.97
C ARG A 118 -8.26 8.22 10.96
N ASP A 119 -7.92 9.38 10.42
CA ASP A 119 -6.92 9.62 9.38
C ASP A 119 -7.26 9.05 7.99
N ALA A 120 -8.24 8.16 7.85
CA ALA A 120 -8.66 7.69 6.55
C ALA A 120 -9.29 8.81 5.70
N LEU A 121 -8.94 8.85 4.42
CA LEU A 121 -9.48 9.80 3.46
C LEU A 121 -9.70 9.12 2.10
N MET A 122 -10.96 8.88 1.80
CA MET A 122 -11.40 8.22 0.56
C MET A 122 -11.53 9.24 -0.57
N ALA A 123 -10.40 9.71 -1.08
CA ALA A 123 -10.32 10.64 -2.21
C ALA A 123 -9.11 10.28 -3.05
N GLY A 124 -9.26 10.15 -4.36
CA GLY A 124 -8.19 9.74 -5.28
C GLY A 124 -6.91 10.55 -5.13
N GLY A 125 -5.78 9.98 -5.48
CA GLY A 125 -4.45 10.58 -5.36
C GLY A 125 -3.57 9.98 -4.26
N GLY A 126 -4.04 8.99 -3.50
CA GLY A 126 -3.22 8.18 -2.61
C GLY A 126 -2.90 6.84 -3.26
N VAL A 127 -1.62 6.51 -3.42
CA VAL A 127 -1.16 5.30 -4.12
C VAL A 127 -0.09 4.59 -3.29
N PRO A 128 -0.21 3.26 -3.06
CA PRO A 128 0.87 2.49 -2.46
C PRO A 128 2.09 2.46 -3.37
N VAL A 129 3.27 2.46 -2.80
CA VAL A 129 4.53 2.21 -3.51
C VAL A 129 4.98 0.80 -3.19
N GLU A 130 5.10 -0.02 -4.23
CA GLU A 130 5.43 -1.44 -4.10
C GLU A 130 6.77 -1.76 -4.75
N ALA A 131 7.49 -2.71 -4.16
CA ALA A 131 8.74 -3.25 -4.68
C ALA A 131 8.81 -4.74 -4.38
N ALA A 132 9.08 -5.57 -5.38
CA ALA A 132 9.13 -7.04 -5.28
C ALA A 132 7.90 -7.63 -4.53
N GLY A 133 6.69 -7.15 -4.85
CA GLY A 133 5.44 -7.63 -4.26
C GLY A 133 5.18 -7.20 -2.81
N SER A 134 5.97 -6.25 -2.28
CA SER A 134 5.79 -5.71 -0.93
C SER A 134 5.61 -4.20 -0.96
N ILE A 135 4.72 -3.68 -0.13
CA ILE A 135 4.59 -2.23 0.07
C ILE A 135 5.83 -1.73 0.80
N VAL A 136 6.53 -0.77 0.21
CA VAL A 136 7.73 -0.11 0.76
C VAL A 136 7.46 1.32 1.23
N GLY A 137 6.28 1.85 0.91
CA GLY A 137 5.81 3.17 1.31
C GLY A 137 4.54 3.54 0.56
N GLY A 138 4.17 4.81 0.59
CA GLY A 138 3.03 5.34 -0.15
C GLY A 138 3.17 6.82 -0.44
N ILE A 139 2.44 7.27 -1.44
CA ILE A 139 2.40 8.67 -1.85
C ILE A 139 0.96 9.18 -1.84
N GLY A 140 0.80 10.46 -1.52
CA GLY A 140 -0.46 11.16 -1.65
C GLY A 140 -0.26 12.51 -2.32
N VAL A 141 -1.19 12.87 -3.19
CA VAL A 141 -1.23 14.14 -3.92
C VAL A 141 -2.55 14.83 -3.64
N SER A 142 -2.51 16.15 -3.49
CA SER A 142 -3.71 16.96 -3.32
C SER A 142 -3.53 18.36 -3.85
N GLY A 143 -4.50 18.83 -4.64
CA GLY A 143 -4.53 20.20 -5.16
C GLY A 143 -4.92 20.32 -6.62
N ALA A 144 -4.94 19.23 -7.37
CA ALA A 144 -5.52 19.22 -8.70
C ALA A 144 -7.06 19.32 -8.64
N PRO A 145 -7.74 19.64 -9.75
CA PRO A 145 -9.20 19.79 -9.79
C PRO A 145 -9.99 18.55 -9.38
N GLY A 146 -9.39 17.37 -9.53
CA GLY A 146 -10.01 16.08 -9.20
C GLY A 146 -9.01 15.09 -8.63
N GLY A 147 -9.50 14.12 -7.86
CA GLY A 147 -8.67 13.07 -7.30
C GLY A 147 -8.11 12.10 -8.33
N ASP A 148 -8.72 12.02 -9.50
CA ASP A 148 -8.22 11.30 -10.67
C ASP A 148 -6.93 11.91 -11.21
N ILE A 149 -6.87 13.24 -11.30
CA ILE A 149 -5.65 13.95 -11.74
C ILE A 149 -4.56 13.85 -10.67
N ASP A 150 -4.91 13.98 -9.38
CA ASP A 150 -3.98 13.75 -8.28
C ASP A 150 -3.38 12.32 -8.35
N ASP A 151 -4.20 11.32 -8.65
CA ASP A 151 -3.79 9.91 -8.79
C ASP A 151 -2.84 9.71 -9.98
N GLU A 152 -3.15 10.34 -11.12
CA GLU A 152 -2.31 10.30 -12.32
C GLU A 152 -0.91 10.89 -12.04
N CYS A 153 -0.81 12.06 -11.38
CA CYS A 153 0.47 12.64 -10.98
C CYS A 153 1.25 11.69 -10.05
N ALA A 154 0.56 11.05 -9.09
CA ALA A 154 1.19 10.10 -8.16
C ALA A 154 1.82 8.92 -8.92
N ARG A 155 1.10 8.34 -9.88
CA ARG A 155 1.58 7.20 -10.70
C ARG A 155 2.77 7.57 -11.56
N VAL A 156 2.77 8.73 -12.20
CA VAL A 156 3.93 9.23 -12.97
C VAL A 156 5.16 9.39 -12.06
N GLY A 157 4.96 9.89 -10.83
CA GLY A 157 6.03 9.94 -9.85
C GLY A 157 6.59 8.56 -9.50
N ILE A 158 5.73 7.58 -9.23
CA ILE A 158 6.15 6.20 -8.93
C ILE A 158 6.93 5.61 -10.10
N GLU A 159 6.46 5.78 -11.32
CA GLU A 159 7.14 5.31 -12.54
C GLU A 159 8.55 5.89 -12.66
N SER A 160 8.74 7.14 -12.26
CA SER A 160 10.05 7.82 -12.33
C SER A 160 11.13 7.23 -11.42
N ILE A 161 10.73 6.40 -10.46
CA ILE A 161 11.65 5.71 -9.52
C ILE A 161 11.62 4.20 -9.69
N ALA A 162 10.96 3.67 -10.71
CA ALA A 162 10.78 2.22 -10.90
C ALA A 162 12.13 1.47 -10.87
N ASP A 163 13.14 1.97 -11.59
CA ASP A 163 14.48 1.37 -11.63
C ASP A 163 15.17 1.32 -10.25
N LEU A 164 14.78 2.17 -9.30
CA LEU A 164 15.33 2.20 -7.94
C LEU A 164 14.64 1.20 -7.01
N LEU A 165 13.51 0.64 -7.44
CA LEU A 165 12.71 -0.31 -6.68
C LEU A 165 12.95 -1.77 -7.10
N GLU A 166 13.76 -1.98 -8.14
CA GLU A 166 14.20 -3.31 -8.58
C GLU A 166 15.35 -3.82 -7.69
N PHE A 167 15.19 -5.04 -7.13
CA PHE A 167 16.23 -5.71 -6.32
C PHE A 167 16.04 -7.23 -6.25
#